data_56bc39c18676f2e0fabba83bb3ba51aa
#
_entry.id   56bc39c18676f2e0fabba83bb3ba51aa
#
_cell.length_a   1.000
_cell.length_b   1.000
_cell.length_c   1.000
_cell.angle_alpha   90.00
_cell.angle_beta   90.00
_cell.angle_gamma   90.00
#
_symmetry.space_group_name_H-M   'P 1'
#
loop_
_entity.id
_entity.type
_entity.pdbx_description
1 polymer ?
#
loop_
_entity_poly.entity_id
_entity_poly.type
_entity_poly.pdbx_seq_one_letter_code
_entity_poly.pdbx_strand_id
1 'polypeptide(L)'
;EDKAVDYAGRIIKETPAKAVKIEGAEPEIQLVISRLIRMGIPIMGHLGLTPQSFLNQGLKKQGDNFISQEKIKKESEILERIGCFALVLEHIPDSLTKEIRNNLKIPIIGIGAGSDCDGQIRVTADLLGLNDKQPPFCKPLINGKKIFTTKLREWINSEKFS
;
A
#
# COMPACT_ATOMS: atom_id res chain seq x y z
N GLU A 1 -10.10 -18.63 3.47
CA GLU A 1 -11.09 -17.57 3.77
C GLU A 1 -11.28 -17.37 5.26
N ASP A 2 -11.58 -18.43 6.05
CA ASP A 2 -11.89 -18.31 7.49
C ASP A 2 -10.76 -17.68 8.30
N LYS A 3 -9.49 -18.06 8.06
CA LYS A 3 -8.34 -17.46 8.74
C LYS A 3 -8.22 -15.96 8.50
N ALA A 4 -8.51 -15.47 7.30
CA ALA A 4 -8.46 -14.03 7.00
C ALA A 4 -9.54 -13.27 7.77
N VAL A 5 -10.72 -13.86 7.91
CA VAL A 5 -11.82 -13.30 8.70
C VAL A 5 -11.47 -13.26 10.20
N ASP A 6 -10.90 -14.34 10.72
CA ASP A 6 -10.44 -14.41 12.10
C ASP A 6 -9.37 -13.37 12.40
N TYR A 7 -8.34 -13.25 11.54
CA TYR A 7 -7.28 -12.26 11.73
C TYR A 7 -7.80 -10.83 11.66
N ALA A 8 -8.66 -10.50 10.71
CA ALA A 8 -9.26 -9.17 10.62
C ALA A 8 -10.11 -8.86 11.86
N GLY A 9 -10.90 -9.83 12.35
CA GLY A 9 -11.68 -9.72 13.56
C GLY A 9 -10.80 -9.47 14.79
N ARG A 10 -9.68 -10.19 14.91
CA ARG A 10 -8.69 -9.98 15.99
C ARG A 10 -8.05 -8.60 15.90
N ILE A 11 -7.64 -8.15 14.73
CA ILE A 11 -7.06 -6.80 14.56
C ILE A 11 -8.01 -5.75 15.11
N ILE A 12 -9.30 -5.79 14.76
CA ILE A 12 -10.29 -4.81 15.21
C ILE A 12 -10.56 -4.91 16.72
N LYS A 13 -10.56 -6.12 17.29
CA LYS A 13 -10.88 -6.34 18.72
C LYS A 13 -9.68 -6.12 19.64
N GLU A 14 -8.48 -6.50 19.21
CA GLU A 14 -7.29 -6.57 20.05
C GLU A 14 -6.37 -5.33 19.87
N THR A 15 -6.66 -4.44 18.90
CA THR A 15 -5.83 -3.26 18.60
C THR A 15 -6.69 -1.99 18.47
N PRO A 16 -6.08 -0.78 18.49
CA PRO A 16 -6.77 0.47 18.23
C PRO A 16 -7.23 0.66 16.76
N ALA A 17 -6.94 -0.28 15.86
CA ALA A 17 -7.30 -0.18 14.45
C ALA A 17 -8.83 -0.05 14.27
N LYS A 18 -9.24 0.81 13.34
CA LYS A 18 -10.66 1.05 13.02
C LYS A 18 -11.06 0.47 11.66
N ALA A 19 -10.10 0.00 10.89
CA ALA A 19 -10.30 -0.59 9.58
C ALA A 19 -9.15 -1.55 9.25
N VAL A 20 -9.33 -2.36 8.21
CA VAL A 20 -8.30 -3.27 7.70
C VAL A 20 -8.06 -2.98 6.23
N LYS A 21 -6.79 -2.97 5.79
CA LYS A 21 -6.41 -2.90 4.39
C LYS A 21 -6.19 -4.31 3.85
N ILE A 22 -6.75 -4.59 2.67
CA ILE A 22 -6.61 -5.89 1.98
C ILE A 22 -6.10 -5.65 0.57
N GLU A 23 -5.13 -6.47 0.15
CA GLU A 23 -4.46 -6.38 -1.14
C GLU A 23 -5.09 -7.32 -2.16
N GLY A 24 -5.21 -6.82 -3.40
CA GLY A 24 -5.76 -7.56 -4.53
C GLY A 24 -7.27 -7.49 -4.65
N ALA A 25 -7.77 -8.02 -5.76
CA ALA A 25 -9.19 -8.12 -6.07
C ALA A 25 -9.51 -9.39 -6.87
N GLU A 26 -8.73 -10.44 -6.70
CA GLU A 26 -9.05 -11.77 -7.21
C GLU A 26 -10.38 -12.25 -6.61
N PRO A 27 -11.11 -13.17 -7.28
CA PRO A 27 -12.44 -13.61 -6.81
C PRO A 27 -12.47 -14.05 -5.35
N GLU A 28 -11.45 -14.75 -4.89
CA GLU A 28 -11.32 -15.24 -3.52
C GLU A 28 -11.16 -14.07 -2.52
N ILE A 29 -10.41 -13.04 -2.92
CA ILE A 29 -10.21 -11.83 -2.10
C ILE A 29 -11.51 -11.02 -2.04
N GLN A 30 -12.24 -10.90 -3.15
CA GLN A 30 -13.55 -10.24 -3.19
C GLN A 30 -14.54 -10.89 -2.21
N LEU A 31 -14.56 -12.22 -2.13
CA LEU A 31 -15.40 -12.95 -1.18
C LEU A 31 -15.03 -12.63 0.28
N VAL A 32 -13.73 -12.61 0.60
CA VAL A 32 -13.24 -12.25 1.94
C VAL A 32 -13.65 -10.81 2.29
N ILE A 33 -13.39 -9.85 1.39
CA ILE A 33 -13.73 -8.43 1.59
C ILE A 33 -15.24 -8.28 1.82
N SER A 34 -16.06 -8.87 0.97
CA SER A 34 -17.52 -8.81 1.09
C SER A 34 -18.01 -9.37 2.41
N ARG A 35 -17.45 -10.49 2.86
CA ARG A 35 -17.80 -11.12 4.15
C ARG A 35 -17.43 -10.21 5.32
N LEU A 36 -16.23 -9.62 5.32
CA LEU A 36 -15.78 -8.72 6.38
C LEU A 36 -16.64 -7.45 6.47
N ILE A 37 -16.98 -6.85 5.34
CA ILE A 37 -17.85 -5.67 5.29
C ILE A 37 -19.23 -5.99 5.85
N ARG A 38 -19.81 -7.13 5.50
CA ARG A 38 -21.11 -7.59 6.07
C ARG A 38 -21.04 -7.84 7.58
N MET A 39 -19.85 -8.14 8.10
CA MET A 39 -19.62 -8.27 9.56
C MET A 39 -19.37 -6.92 10.23
N GLY A 40 -19.41 -5.81 9.50
CA GLY A 40 -19.21 -4.46 10.05
C GLY A 40 -17.75 -4.01 10.13
N ILE A 41 -16.81 -4.73 9.52
CA ILE A 41 -15.40 -4.35 9.48
C ILE A 41 -15.16 -3.47 8.25
N PRO A 42 -14.77 -2.18 8.43
CA PRO A 42 -14.45 -1.31 7.30
C PRO A 42 -13.19 -1.78 6.57
N ILE A 43 -13.26 -1.91 5.25
CA ILE A 43 -12.16 -2.38 4.41
C ILE A 43 -11.67 -1.29 3.47
N MET A 44 -10.35 -1.07 3.46
CA MET A 44 -9.62 -0.31 2.45
C MET A 44 -9.03 -1.30 1.45
N GLY A 45 -9.34 -1.13 0.16
CA GLY A 45 -8.73 -1.92 -0.91
C GLY A 45 -7.31 -1.46 -1.22
N HIS A 46 -6.52 -2.32 -1.88
CA HIS A 46 -5.18 -1.96 -2.35
C HIS A 46 -4.87 -2.66 -3.67
N LEU A 47 -4.56 -1.88 -4.70
CA LEU A 47 -4.22 -2.34 -6.05
C LEU A 47 -2.91 -1.73 -6.55
N GLY A 48 -2.38 -2.31 -7.61
CA GLY A 48 -1.10 -1.92 -8.22
C GLY A 48 0.03 -2.83 -7.74
N LEU A 49 1.14 -2.24 -7.32
CA LEU A 49 2.26 -3.00 -6.76
C LEU A 49 1.92 -3.43 -5.33
N THR A 50 1.57 -4.69 -5.16
CA THR A 50 1.35 -5.27 -3.83
C THR A 50 2.60 -6.01 -3.36
N PRO A 51 2.83 -6.20 -2.04
CA PRO A 51 3.91 -7.00 -1.52
C PRO A 51 4.01 -8.40 -2.12
N GLN A 52 2.89 -9.04 -2.43
CA GLN A 52 2.89 -10.33 -3.12
C GLN A 52 3.40 -10.22 -4.56
N SER A 53 3.03 -9.16 -5.27
CA SER A 53 3.56 -8.87 -6.62
C SER A 53 5.04 -8.54 -6.57
N PHE A 54 5.49 -7.82 -5.53
CA PHE A 54 6.89 -7.47 -5.32
C PHE A 54 7.80 -8.69 -5.17
N LEU A 55 7.39 -9.71 -4.44
CA LEU A 55 8.16 -10.95 -4.28
C LEU A 55 8.38 -11.68 -5.61
N ASN A 56 7.43 -11.58 -6.53
CA ASN A 56 7.47 -12.27 -7.83
C ASN A 56 8.09 -11.43 -8.95
N GLN A 57 7.91 -10.11 -8.94
CA GLN A 57 8.20 -9.22 -10.07
C GLN A 57 9.15 -8.06 -9.72
N GLY A 58 9.55 -7.90 -8.44
CA GLY A 58 10.33 -6.78 -7.95
C GLY A 58 9.53 -5.45 -7.97
N LEU A 59 10.24 -4.32 -7.93
CA LEU A 59 9.65 -2.96 -7.99
C LEU A 59 9.20 -2.57 -9.41
N LYS A 60 8.52 -3.46 -10.13
CA LYS A 60 8.01 -3.16 -11.46
C LYS A 60 6.73 -2.34 -11.38
N LYS A 61 6.65 -1.26 -12.18
CA LYS A 61 5.45 -0.45 -12.31
C LYS A 61 4.29 -1.31 -12.83
N GLN A 62 3.15 -1.25 -12.16
CA GLN A 62 1.95 -1.98 -12.58
C GLN A 62 1.13 -1.11 -13.55
N GLY A 63 0.33 -1.73 -14.43
CA GLY A 63 -0.40 -0.97 -15.43
C GLY A 63 0.51 -0.39 -16.53
N ASP A 64 1.58 -1.08 -16.90
CA ASP A 64 2.52 -0.69 -17.96
C ASP A 64 2.01 -0.94 -19.39
N ASN A 65 0.93 -1.69 -19.53
CA ASN A 65 0.27 -1.98 -20.80
C ASN A 65 -1.26 -1.90 -20.67
N PHE A 66 -1.94 -1.84 -21.82
CA PHE A 66 -3.39 -1.68 -21.88
C PHE A 66 -4.17 -2.77 -21.10
N ILE A 67 -3.76 -4.03 -21.22
CA ILE A 67 -4.46 -5.15 -20.54
C ILE A 67 -4.38 -5.00 -19.03
N SER A 68 -3.19 -4.69 -18.50
CA SER A 68 -3.00 -4.49 -17.06
C SER A 68 -3.71 -3.23 -16.55
N GLN A 69 -3.80 -2.17 -17.35
CA GLN A 69 -4.58 -0.97 -17.01
C GLN A 69 -6.07 -1.28 -16.91
N GLU A 70 -6.63 -1.95 -17.90
CA GLU A 70 -8.04 -2.35 -17.90
C GLU A 70 -8.37 -3.30 -16.72
N LYS A 71 -7.43 -4.20 -16.39
CA LYS A 71 -7.58 -5.05 -15.20
C LYS A 71 -7.68 -4.20 -13.92
N ILE A 72 -6.73 -3.27 -13.68
CA ILE A 72 -6.72 -2.42 -12.48
C ILE A 72 -7.99 -1.55 -12.41
N LYS A 73 -8.43 -0.97 -13.52
CA LYS A 73 -9.68 -0.19 -13.57
C LYS A 73 -10.89 -1.03 -13.14
N LYS A 74 -11.06 -2.20 -13.76
CA LYS A 74 -12.16 -3.12 -13.44
C LYS A 74 -12.12 -3.57 -11.98
N GLU A 75 -10.94 -3.90 -11.47
CA GLU A 75 -10.75 -4.29 -10.08
C GLU A 75 -11.09 -3.16 -9.10
N SER A 76 -10.73 -1.91 -9.42
CA SER A 76 -11.07 -0.75 -8.60
C SER A 76 -12.58 -0.51 -8.52
N GLU A 77 -13.30 -0.65 -9.62
CA GLU A 77 -14.76 -0.57 -9.65
C GLU A 77 -15.42 -1.70 -8.85
N ILE A 78 -14.86 -2.91 -8.91
CA ILE A 78 -15.33 -4.04 -8.12
C ILE A 78 -15.16 -3.76 -6.63
N LEU A 79 -13.99 -3.28 -6.18
CA LEU A 79 -13.72 -2.98 -4.78
C LEU A 79 -14.66 -1.89 -4.23
N GLU A 80 -14.93 -0.84 -5.00
CA GLU A 80 -15.94 0.15 -4.62
C GLU A 80 -17.33 -0.48 -4.50
N ARG A 81 -17.76 -1.24 -5.51
CA ARG A 81 -19.09 -1.86 -5.55
C ARG A 81 -19.35 -2.84 -4.40
N ILE A 82 -18.33 -3.59 -3.95
CA ILE A 82 -18.48 -4.49 -2.79
C ILE A 82 -18.40 -3.75 -1.46
N GLY A 83 -18.10 -2.45 -1.45
CA GLY A 83 -18.22 -1.58 -0.30
C GLY A 83 -16.91 -1.21 0.40
N CYS A 84 -15.76 -1.30 -0.26
CA CYS A 84 -14.54 -0.69 0.27
C CYS A 84 -14.78 0.81 0.46
N PHE A 85 -14.32 1.36 1.59
CA PHE A 85 -14.51 2.78 1.91
C PHE A 85 -13.45 3.69 1.29
N ALA A 86 -12.32 3.13 0.87
CA ALA A 86 -11.21 3.82 0.21
C ALA A 86 -10.36 2.80 -0.57
N LEU A 87 -9.52 3.28 -1.47
CA LEU A 87 -8.62 2.48 -2.27
C LEU A 87 -7.20 3.05 -2.25
N VAL A 88 -6.21 2.20 -1.96
CA VAL A 88 -4.80 2.51 -2.17
C VAL A 88 -4.41 2.10 -3.58
N LEU A 89 -3.73 2.99 -4.30
CA LEU A 89 -3.10 2.71 -5.59
C LEU A 89 -1.59 2.86 -5.46
N GLU A 90 -0.85 1.78 -5.73
CA GLU A 90 0.59 1.75 -5.58
C GLU A 90 1.31 1.52 -6.90
N HIS A 91 2.24 2.44 -7.20
CA HIS A 91 3.19 2.36 -8.31
C HIS A 91 2.54 2.03 -9.66
N ILE A 92 1.54 2.82 -10.04
CA ILE A 92 0.83 2.78 -11.32
C ILE A 92 1.04 4.10 -12.10
N PRO A 93 0.73 4.15 -13.42
CA PRO A 93 0.80 5.40 -14.19
C PRO A 93 -0.15 6.48 -13.66
N ASP A 94 0.33 7.73 -13.65
CA ASP A 94 -0.45 8.91 -13.24
C ASP A 94 -1.74 9.07 -14.05
N SER A 95 -1.67 8.81 -15.37
CA SER A 95 -2.84 8.85 -16.26
C SER A 95 -3.91 7.84 -15.86
N LEU A 96 -3.48 6.63 -15.47
CA LEU A 96 -4.40 5.58 -15.00
C LEU A 96 -5.06 5.98 -13.66
N THR A 97 -4.28 6.56 -12.74
CA THR A 97 -4.80 7.06 -11.46
C THR A 97 -5.88 8.12 -11.69
N LYS A 98 -5.61 9.08 -12.57
CA LYS A 98 -6.58 10.13 -12.93
C LYS A 98 -7.88 9.56 -13.49
N GLU A 99 -7.79 8.57 -14.37
CA GLU A 99 -8.95 7.89 -14.94
C GLU A 99 -9.76 7.17 -13.85
N ILE A 100 -9.10 6.39 -12.98
CA ILE A 100 -9.75 5.69 -11.87
C ILE A 100 -10.40 6.69 -10.92
N ARG A 101 -9.68 7.78 -10.55
CA ARG A 101 -10.19 8.81 -9.64
C ARG A 101 -11.47 9.48 -10.16
N ASN A 102 -11.56 9.72 -11.47
CA ASN A 102 -12.75 10.33 -12.08
C ASN A 102 -13.97 9.40 -12.10
N ASN A 103 -13.74 8.08 -12.06
CA ASN A 103 -14.81 7.08 -12.15
C ASN A 103 -15.29 6.58 -10.78
N LEU A 104 -14.48 6.68 -9.74
CA LEU A 104 -14.83 6.23 -8.39
C LEU A 104 -15.32 7.38 -7.51
N LYS A 105 -16.15 7.04 -6.53
CA LYS A 105 -16.69 7.95 -5.52
C LYS A 105 -15.93 7.86 -4.19
N ILE A 106 -15.25 6.74 -3.95
CA ILE A 106 -14.47 6.52 -2.74
C ILE A 106 -13.11 7.21 -2.83
N PRO A 107 -12.54 7.66 -1.70
CA PRO A 107 -11.20 8.27 -1.67
C PRO A 107 -10.11 7.36 -2.23
N ILE A 108 -9.23 7.94 -3.04
CA ILE A 108 -8.05 7.30 -3.60
C ILE A 108 -6.80 7.80 -2.88
N ILE A 109 -6.04 6.88 -2.31
CA ILE A 109 -4.78 7.16 -1.60
C ILE A 109 -3.62 6.63 -2.44
N GLY A 110 -2.72 7.52 -2.86
CA GLY A 110 -1.61 7.17 -3.74
C GLY A 110 -0.31 6.89 -3.00
N ILE A 111 0.42 5.91 -3.51
CA ILE A 111 1.84 5.71 -3.21
C ILE A 111 2.58 5.43 -4.52
N GLY A 112 3.28 6.44 -5.06
CA GLY A 112 3.89 6.34 -6.38
C GLY A 112 2.87 6.20 -7.53
N ALA A 113 1.68 6.77 -7.37
CA ALA A 113 0.58 6.71 -8.33
C ALA A 113 0.21 8.10 -8.88
N GLY A 114 1.16 9.06 -8.86
CA GLY A 114 0.94 10.43 -9.32
C GLY A 114 0.24 11.33 -8.31
N SER A 115 -0.12 12.54 -8.76
CA SER A 115 -0.69 13.61 -7.92
C SER A 115 -2.22 13.66 -7.91
N ASP A 116 -2.88 12.96 -8.81
CA ASP A 116 -4.35 12.98 -8.97
C ASP A 116 -5.09 12.10 -7.93
N CYS A 117 -4.50 11.88 -6.76
CA CYS A 117 -5.10 11.17 -5.62
C CYS A 117 -5.68 12.15 -4.60
N ASP A 118 -6.66 11.71 -3.82
CA ASP A 118 -7.23 12.48 -2.70
C ASP A 118 -6.27 12.59 -1.52
N GLY A 119 -5.34 11.66 -1.40
CA GLY A 119 -4.28 11.66 -0.38
C GLY A 119 -3.05 10.89 -0.84
N GLN A 120 -1.95 11.07 -0.12
CA GLN A 120 -0.68 10.39 -0.38
C GLN A 120 -0.16 9.72 0.89
N ILE A 121 0.39 8.52 0.73
CA ILE A 121 1.13 7.83 1.80
C ILE A 121 2.54 7.48 1.34
N ARG A 122 3.43 7.27 2.29
CA ARG A 122 4.81 6.82 2.05
C ARG A 122 5.24 5.89 3.18
N VAL A 123 6.15 4.98 2.87
CA VAL A 123 6.79 4.15 3.88
C VAL A 123 7.81 5.00 4.64
N THR A 124 7.75 5.00 5.96
CA THR A 124 8.63 5.81 6.82
C THR A 124 10.11 5.52 6.56
N ALA A 125 10.48 4.25 6.38
CA ALA A 125 11.86 3.89 6.07
C ALA A 125 12.36 4.50 4.76
N ASP A 126 11.49 4.62 3.74
CA ASP A 126 11.83 5.26 2.48
C ASP A 126 11.98 6.77 2.64
N LEU A 127 11.06 7.42 3.37
CA LEU A 127 11.16 8.86 3.67
C LEU A 127 12.42 9.22 4.45
N LEU A 128 12.82 8.37 5.37
CA LEU A 128 14.01 8.57 6.18
C LEU A 128 15.31 8.10 5.50
N GLY A 129 15.23 7.48 4.33
CA GLY A 129 16.40 6.99 3.61
C GLY A 129 17.16 5.92 4.39
N LEU A 130 16.43 4.96 4.98
CA LEU A 130 17.01 3.86 5.75
C LEU A 130 17.32 2.63 4.88
N ASN A 131 16.66 2.51 3.73
CA ASN A 131 16.78 1.40 2.82
C ASN A 131 17.98 1.56 1.87
N ASP A 132 18.62 0.43 1.48
CA ASP A 132 19.68 0.43 0.48
C ASP A 132 19.16 0.71 -0.93
N LYS A 133 17.97 0.22 -1.22
CA LYS A 133 17.26 0.45 -2.49
C LYS A 133 16.01 1.25 -2.22
N GLN A 134 15.98 2.46 -2.74
CA GLN A 134 14.82 3.35 -2.65
C GLN A 134 13.84 3.04 -3.78
N PRO A 135 12.52 3.07 -3.51
CA PRO A 135 11.53 3.04 -4.57
C PRO A 135 11.70 4.25 -5.50
N PRO A 136 11.53 4.08 -6.83
CA PRO A 136 11.77 5.16 -7.79
C PRO A 136 10.84 6.37 -7.61
N PHE A 137 9.73 6.19 -6.91
CA PHE A 137 8.73 7.22 -6.63
C PHE A 137 8.90 7.89 -5.26
N CYS A 138 9.91 7.52 -4.47
CA CYS A 138 10.13 8.12 -3.14
C CYS A 138 11.55 8.68 -3.02
N LYS A 139 11.66 10.02 -3.11
CA LYS A 139 12.92 10.71 -2.78
C LYS A 139 13.02 10.86 -1.27
N PRO A 140 14.06 10.36 -0.62
CA PRO A 140 14.24 10.48 0.81
C PRO A 140 14.34 11.95 1.25
N LEU A 141 13.78 12.29 2.39
CA LEU A 141 13.93 13.60 3.03
C LEU A 141 15.30 13.80 3.64
N ILE A 142 15.89 12.71 4.15
CA ILE A 142 17.22 12.67 4.75
C ILE A 142 17.95 11.39 4.34
N ASN A 143 19.27 11.36 4.49
CA ASN A 143 20.05 10.13 4.39
C ASN A 143 20.21 9.49 5.78
N GLY A 144 19.10 8.94 6.29
CA GLY A 144 19.05 8.36 7.64
C GLY A 144 20.05 7.24 7.85
N LYS A 145 20.22 6.35 6.87
CA LYS A 145 21.20 5.26 6.95
C LYS A 145 22.60 5.80 7.21
N LYS A 146 23.04 6.82 6.49
CA LYS A 146 24.37 7.42 6.70
C LYS A 146 24.45 8.07 8.09
N ILE A 147 23.43 8.84 8.48
CA ILE A 147 23.39 9.53 9.77
C ILE A 147 23.49 8.54 10.92
N PHE A 148 22.62 7.53 10.94
CA PHE A 148 22.61 6.51 12.01
C PHE A 148 23.91 5.71 12.03
N THR A 149 24.41 5.27 10.87
CA THR A 149 25.67 4.53 10.81
C THR A 149 26.84 5.35 11.34
N THR A 150 26.92 6.64 11.01
CA THR A 150 27.97 7.52 11.51
C THR A 150 27.87 7.67 13.02
N LYS A 151 26.67 7.98 13.54
CA LYS A 151 26.48 8.17 14.97
C LYS A 151 26.74 6.94 15.82
N LEU A 152 26.33 5.77 15.33
CA LEU A 152 26.63 4.49 15.99
C LEU A 152 28.13 4.20 16.00
N ARG A 153 28.86 4.50 14.91
CA ARG A 153 30.32 4.35 14.88
C ARG A 153 31.03 5.31 15.84
N GLU A 154 30.61 6.57 15.88
CA GLU A 154 31.10 7.56 16.83
C GLU A 154 30.92 7.07 18.27
N TRP A 155 29.73 6.57 18.60
CA TRP A 155 29.41 6.02 19.91
C TRP A 155 30.27 4.79 20.24
N ILE A 156 30.36 3.80 19.35
CA ILE A 156 31.23 2.61 19.55
C ILE A 156 32.66 3.01 19.81
N ASN A 157 33.17 4.02 19.09
CA ASN A 157 34.57 4.48 19.27
C ASN A 157 34.76 5.29 20.56
N SER A 158 33.74 5.92 21.10
CA SER A 158 33.79 6.67 22.36
C SER A 158 33.67 5.78 23.60
N GLU A 159 32.98 4.65 23.48
CA GLU A 159 32.91 3.63 24.52
C GLU A 159 34.19 2.80 24.46
N LYS A 160 35.17 3.21 25.25
CA LYS A 160 36.33 2.35 25.52
C LYS A 160 35.81 1.20 26.36
N PHE A 161 35.66 0.04 25.76
CA PHE A 161 35.47 -1.19 26.50
C PHE A 161 36.73 -1.42 27.34
N SER A 162 36.65 -1.03 28.60
CA SER A 162 37.67 -1.34 29.60
C SER A 162 37.51 -2.74 30.15
#